data_531e61a0fa1910430fc459b08f717546
#
_entry.id   531e61a0fa1910430fc459b08f717546
#
_cell.length_a   1.000
_cell.length_b   1.000
_cell.length_c   1.000
_cell.angle_alpha   90.00
_cell.angle_beta   90.00
_cell.angle_gamma   90.00
#
_symmetry.space_group_name_H-M   'P 1'
#
loop_
_entity.id
_entity.type
_entity.pdbx_description
1 polymer ?
#
loop_
_entity_poly.entity_id
_entity_poly.type
_entity_poly.pdbx_seq_one_letter_code
_entity_poly.pdbx_strand_id
1 'polypeptide(L)'
;QDLRLLSADSEFAGVRLLKTTSGQHGSDRTYAVPAMAERLGEACGVLFRHPQEKTLWLVGDTIWRDEIAADLLKLRPDVVVLNAGYAHVIGFGPIIMGKEDLLNVHFTLPEAKIMAIHLEAVNHCLVSREEMRQYALDNQIAEVVCIPQDGETVVY
;
A
#
# COMPACT_ATOMS: atom_id res chain seq x y z
N GLN A 1 7.86 -21.49 -13.75
CA GLN A 1 7.79 -20.42 -12.75
C GLN A 1 8.23 -21.00 -11.41
N ASP A 2 9.14 -20.30 -10.72
CA ASP A 2 9.63 -20.68 -9.40
C ASP A 2 8.78 -19.95 -8.36
N LEU A 3 7.87 -20.67 -7.69
CA LEU A 3 7.02 -20.12 -6.64
C LEU A 3 7.64 -20.43 -5.29
N ARG A 4 7.87 -19.38 -4.49
CA ARG A 4 8.43 -19.49 -3.14
C ARG A 4 7.53 -18.81 -2.14
N LEU A 5 7.35 -19.45 -0.98
CA LEU A 5 6.63 -18.86 0.14
C LEU A 5 7.52 -17.84 0.86
N LEU A 6 7.08 -16.58 0.91
CA LEU A 6 7.72 -15.54 1.71
C LEU A 6 7.21 -15.62 3.16
N SER A 7 7.89 -16.41 3.99
CA SER A 7 7.52 -16.58 5.40
C SER A 7 8.14 -15.52 6.33
N ALA A 8 9.31 -15.02 5.97
CA ALA A 8 10.05 -14.00 6.71
C ALA A 8 10.93 -13.20 5.75
N ASP A 9 12.24 -13.13 6.02
CA ASP A 9 13.24 -12.57 5.11
C ASP A 9 13.67 -13.60 4.08
N SER A 10 13.81 -13.17 2.84
CA SER A 10 14.36 -13.97 1.77
C SER A 10 15.19 -13.11 0.82
N GLU A 11 15.97 -13.77 -0.05
CA GLU A 11 16.74 -13.09 -1.10
C GLU A 11 16.47 -13.76 -2.44
N PHE A 12 16.30 -12.96 -3.48
CA PHE A 12 16.15 -13.41 -4.85
C PHE A 12 16.84 -12.45 -5.81
N ALA A 13 17.74 -12.97 -6.63
CA ALA A 13 18.50 -12.20 -7.64
C ALA A 13 19.21 -10.94 -7.07
N GLY A 14 19.76 -11.03 -5.85
CA GLY A 14 20.42 -9.91 -5.17
C GLY A 14 19.47 -8.93 -4.46
N VAL A 15 18.16 -9.10 -4.61
CA VAL A 15 17.16 -8.29 -3.91
C VAL A 15 16.75 -8.99 -2.62
N ARG A 16 16.91 -8.31 -1.50
CA ARG A 16 16.40 -8.76 -0.19
C ARG A 16 14.93 -8.40 -0.06
N LEU A 17 14.13 -9.39 0.29
CA LEU A 17 12.68 -9.29 0.49
C LEU A 17 12.38 -9.46 1.98
N LEU A 18 11.75 -8.45 2.60
CA LEU A 18 11.31 -8.53 3.99
C LEU A 18 9.78 -8.47 4.04
N LYS A 19 9.17 -9.51 4.60
CA LYS A 19 7.72 -9.51 4.89
C LYS A 19 7.41 -8.53 6.01
N THR A 20 6.41 -7.66 5.82
CA THR A 20 5.85 -6.81 6.87
C THR A 20 4.44 -7.28 7.21
N THR A 21 4.06 -7.20 8.48
CA THR A 21 2.78 -7.70 9.01
C THR A 21 2.01 -6.63 9.78
N SER A 22 2.36 -5.37 9.58
CA SER A 22 1.70 -4.21 10.19
C SER A 22 0.33 -3.90 9.60
N GLY A 23 0.05 -4.42 8.40
CA GLY A 23 -1.20 -4.21 7.69
C GLY A 23 -2.38 -5.01 8.26
N GLN A 24 -3.59 -4.51 8.02
CA GLN A 24 -4.84 -5.18 8.29
C GLN A 24 -5.85 -4.87 7.19
N HIS A 25 -6.36 -5.91 6.54
CA HIS A 25 -7.30 -5.81 5.43
C HIS A 25 -8.73 -5.52 5.94
N GLY A 26 -8.97 -4.27 6.32
CA GLY A 26 -10.19 -3.79 6.92
C GLY A 26 -10.06 -3.42 8.41
N SER A 27 -11.13 -2.91 8.99
CA SER A 27 -11.18 -2.44 10.37
C SER A 27 -11.30 -3.58 11.39
N ASP A 28 -11.07 -3.29 12.67
CA ASP A 28 -11.31 -4.21 13.77
C ASP A 28 -12.77 -4.70 13.79
N ARG A 29 -13.73 -3.85 13.38
CA ARG A 29 -15.13 -4.23 13.22
C ARG A 29 -15.31 -5.33 12.18
N THR A 30 -14.53 -5.31 11.09
CA THR A 30 -14.53 -6.34 10.05
C THR A 30 -13.99 -7.65 10.62
N TYR A 31 -12.89 -7.59 11.36
CA TYR A 31 -12.25 -8.76 11.97
C TYR A 31 -13.00 -9.31 13.19
N ALA A 32 -13.88 -8.53 13.80
CA ALA A 32 -14.78 -9.03 14.85
C ALA A 32 -15.81 -10.06 14.34
N VAL A 33 -15.99 -10.19 13.02
CA VAL A 33 -16.87 -11.17 12.40
C VAL A 33 -16.03 -12.31 11.81
N PRO A 34 -16.03 -13.53 12.40
CA PRO A 34 -15.12 -14.61 12.00
C PRO A 34 -15.17 -14.97 10.52
N ALA A 35 -16.35 -15.01 9.92
CA ALA A 35 -16.51 -15.31 8.50
C ALA A 35 -15.90 -14.22 7.59
N MET A 36 -15.84 -12.97 8.04
CA MET A 36 -15.18 -11.89 7.30
C MET A 36 -13.66 -11.94 7.49
N ALA A 37 -13.20 -12.19 8.72
CA ALA A 37 -11.78 -12.36 9.01
C ALA A 37 -11.18 -13.53 8.20
N GLU A 38 -11.89 -14.65 8.09
CA GLU A 38 -11.48 -15.80 7.28
C GLU A 38 -11.40 -15.44 5.78
N ARG A 39 -12.37 -14.67 5.27
CA ARG A 39 -12.41 -14.27 3.85
C ARG A 39 -11.32 -13.28 3.48
N LEU A 40 -11.02 -12.33 4.34
CA LEU A 40 -10.01 -11.29 4.10
C LEU A 40 -8.59 -11.79 4.36
N GLY A 41 -8.47 -12.74 5.30
CA GLY A 41 -7.17 -13.32 5.66
C GLY A 41 -6.23 -12.34 6.34
N GLU A 42 -4.96 -12.74 6.45
CA GLU A 42 -3.89 -11.90 6.99
C GLU A 42 -3.34 -10.99 5.89
N ALA A 43 -3.24 -9.69 6.17
CA ALA A 43 -2.55 -8.75 5.30
C ALA A 43 -1.04 -8.82 5.51
N CYS A 44 -0.29 -8.69 4.42
CA CYS A 44 1.15 -8.50 4.51
C CYS A 44 1.65 -7.57 3.42
N GLY A 45 2.69 -6.82 3.71
CA GLY A 45 3.47 -6.07 2.75
C GLY A 45 4.82 -6.73 2.49
N VAL A 46 5.54 -6.19 1.51
CA VAL A 46 6.90 -6.63 1.16
C VAL A 46 7.80 -5.42 0.98
N LEU A 47 8.89 -5.39 1.73
CA LEU A 47 9.96 -4.41 1.54
C LEU A 47 11.05 -5.03 0.65
N PHE A 48 11.39 -4.32 -0.43
CA PHE A 48 12.44 -4.70 -1.37
C PHE A 48 13.67 -3.84 -1.11
N ARG A 49 14.83 -4.47 -0.92
CA ARG A 49 16.12 -3.80 -0.73
C ARG A 49 17.20 -4.37 -1.61
N HIS A 50 17.93 -3.47 -2.26
CA HIS A 50 19.16 -3.79 -3.00
C HIS A 50 20.19 -2.68 -2.75
N PRO A 51 21.50 -2.97 -2.64
CA PRO A 51 22.51 -1.96 -2.30
C PRO A 51 22.65 -0.81 -3.30
N GLN A 52 22.25 -1.01 -4.55
CA GLN A 52 22.39 -0.05 -5.65
C GLN A 52 21.05 0.52 -6.13
N GLU A 53 19.92 0.17 -5.47
CA GLU A 53 18.58 0.55 -5.88
C GLU A 53 17.81 1.24 -4.75
N LYS A 54 16.77 1.96 -5.11
CA LYS A 54 15.82 2.53 -4.15
C LYS A 54 15.15 1.43 -3.34
N THR A 55 15.01 1.66 -2.05
CA THR A 55 14.21 0.80 -1.18
C THR A 55 12.73 1.01 -1.47
N LEU A 56 12.02 -0.04 -1.86
CA LEU A 56 10.60 0.01 -2.17
C LEU A 56 9.81 -0.81 -1.16
N TRP A 57 8.74 -0.22 -0.62
CA TRP A 57 7.79 -0.92 0.23
C TRP A 57 6.42 -1.04 -0.45
N LEU A 58 6.06 -2.26 -0.87
CA LEU A 58 4.70 -2.61 -1.24
C LEU A 58 3.92 -2.89 0.05
N VAL A 59 3.02 -1.99 0.43
CA VAL A 59 2.31 -2.05 1.72
C VAL A 59 1.28 -3.18 1.75
N GLY A 60 0.69 -3.51 0.60
CA GLY A 60 -0.33 -4.54 0.45
C GLY A 60 -1.74 -4.04 0.78
N ASP A 61 -2.68 -4.98 0.93
CA ASP A 61 -4.07 -4.67 1.22
C ASP A 61 -4.26 -4.38 2.72
N THR A 62 -4.33 -3.10 3.06
CA THR A 62 -4.51 -2.63 4.44
C THR A 62 -5.22 -1.29 4.47
N ILE A 63 -5.95 -1.02 5.53
CA ILE A 63 -6.35 0.34 5.90
C ILE A 63 -5.17 1.07 6.56
N TRP A 64 -5.24 2.39 6.69
CA TRP A 64 -4.28 3.16 7.49
C TRP A 64 -4.36 2.78 8.97
N ARG A 65 -3.22 2.59 9.61
CA ARG A 65 -3.07 2.22 11.02
C ARG A 65 -1.79 2.83 11.60
N ASP A 66 -1.74 2.95 12.93
CA ASP A 66 -0.55 3.44 13.63
C ASP A 66 0.67 2.54 13.40
N GLU A 67 0.45 1.22 13.22
CA GLU A 67 1.51 0.26 12.92
C GLU A 67 2.13 0.50 11.54
N ILE A 68 1.34 0.96 10.56
CA ILE A 68 1.84 1.37 9.24
C ILE A 68 2.72 2.62 9.38
N ALA A 69 2.27 3.62 10.14
CA ALA A 69 3.06 4.82 10.41
C ALA A 69 4.38 4.48 11.12
N ALA A 70 4.35 3.59 12.11
CA ALA A 70 5.54 3.11 12.81
C ALA A 70 6.52 2.40 11.87
N ASP A 71 6.03 1.55 10.97
CA ASP A 71 6.87 0.87 9.98
C ASP A 71 7.44 1.85 8.93
N LEU A 72 6.70 2.86 8.49
CA LEU A 72 7.24 3.94 7.62
C LEU A 72 8.45 4.60 8.26
N LEU A 73 8.35 5.00 9.52
CA LEU A 73 9.44 5.65 10.27
C LEU A 73 10.64 4.74 10.51
N LYS A 74 10.39 3.45 10.72
CA LYS A 74 11.42 2.43 10.98
C LYS A 74 12.12 1.96 9.72
N LEU A 75 11.36 1.66 8.67
CA LEU A 75 11.85 1.07 7.42
C LEU A 75 12.43 2.11 6.49
N ARG A 76 11.90 3.35 6.52
CA ARG A 76 12.28 4.51 5.72
C ARG A 76 12.46 4.15 4.23
N PRO A 77 11.42 3.64 3.57
CA PRO A 77 11.51 3.33 2.14
C PRO A 77 11.64 4.61 1.32
N ASP A 78 12.38 4.54 0.20
CA ASP A 78 12.43 5.62 -0.78
C ASP A 78 11.13 5.73 -1.58
N VAL A 79 10.48 4.59 -1.81
CA VAL A 79 9.21 4.48 -2.55
C VAL A 79 8.22 3.64 -1.76
N VAL A 80 7.01 4.20 -1.55
CA VAL A 80 5.89 3.53 -0.88
C VAL A 80 4.81 3.24 -1.90
N VAL A 81 4.47 1.97 -2.11
CA VAL A 81 3.42 1.55 -3.04
C VAL A 81 2.17 1.18 -2.23
N LEU A 82 1.09 1.94 -2.45
CA LEU A 82 -0.18 1.82 -1.74
C LEU A 82 -1.27 1.22 -2.62
N ASN A 83 -1.98 0.23 -2.11
CA ASN A 83 -3.26 -0.18 -2.64
C ASN A 83 -4.31 0.82 -2.13
N ALA A 84 -4.66 1.83 -2.96
CA ALA A 84 -5.37 3.03 -2.53
C ALA A 84 -6.74 3.24 -3.20
N GLY A 85 -7.32 2.17 -3.76
CA GLY A 85 -8.62 2.23 -4.45
C GLY A 85 -9.83 2.40 -3.53
N TYR A 86 -9.64 2.46 -2.21
CA TYR A 86 -10.71 2.61 -1.22
C TYR A 86 -11.79 1.54 -1.37
N ALA A 87 -11.37 0.29 -1.53
CA ALA A 87 -12.28 -0.85 -1.64
C ALA A 87 -13.09 -1.02 -0.37
N HIS A 88 -14.39 -1.32 -0.54
CA HIS A 88 -15.34 -1.43 0.57
C HIS A 88 -16.01 -2.79 0.60
N VAL A 89 -16.28 -3.26 1.83
CA VAL A 89 -17.25 -4.32 2.10
C VAL A 89 -18.54 -3.70 2.64
N ILE A 90 -19.66 -3.99 1.99
CA ILE A 90 -20.98 -3.47 2.36
C ILE A 90 -21.27 -3.75 3.85
N GLY A 91 -21.61 -2.71 4.59
CA GLY A 91 -21.90 -2.79 6.03
C GLY A 91 -20.66 -2.78 6.95
N PHE A 92 -19.45 -2.90 6.42
CA PHE A 92 -18.22 -2.92 7.21
C PHE A 92 -17.29 -1.72 6.95
N GLY A 93 -17.35 -1.10 5.77
CA GLY A 93 -16.53 0.04 5.41
C GLY A 93 -15.28 -0.35 4.59
N PRO A 94 -14.25 0.53 4.56
CA PRO A 94 -13.07 0.32 3.75
C PRO A 94 -12.25 -0.88 4.24
N ILE A 95 -11.64 -1.58 3.28
CA ILE A 95 -10.73 -2.70 3.53
C ILE A 95 -9.32 -2.43 3.05
N ILE A 96 -9.13 -1.39 2.22
CA ILE A 96 -7.83 -0.86 1.83
C ILE A 96 -7.81 0.65 1.96
N MET A 97 -6.64 1.25 1.82
CA MET A 97 -6.43 2.69 1.86
C MET A 97 -7.19 3.44 0.77
N GLY A 98 -7.37 4.75 0.97
CA GLY A 98 -7.97 5.69 0.04
C GLY A 98 -7.07 6.88 -0.26
N LYS A 99 -7.64 7.90 -0.90
CA LYS A 99 -6.89 9.11 -1.30
C LYS A 99 -6.37 9.92 -0.10
N GLU A 100 -7.09 9.92 1.02
CA GLU A 100 -6.70 10.62 2.25
C GLU A 100 -5.40 10.03 2.83
N ASP A 101 -5.14 8.76 2.59
CA ASP A 101 -3.96 8.07 3.12
C ASP A 101 -2.67 8.47 2.41
N LEU A 102 -2.75 9.10 1.22
CA LEU A 102 -1.60 9.76 0.60
C LEU A 102 -1.00 10.84 1.51
N LEU A 103 -1.86 11.64 2.16
CA LEU A 103 -1.43 12.66 3.12
C LEU A 103 -0.86 12.02 4.38
N ASN A 104 -1.46 10.96 4.89
CA ASN A 104 -0.95 10.24 6.05
C ASN A 104 0.48 9.75 5.82
N VAL A 105 0.75 9.16 4.65
CA VAL A 105 2.11 8.74 4.26
C VAL A 105 3.02 9.95 4.11
N HIS A 106 2.60 10.98 3.38
CA HIS A 106 3.42 12.17 3.14
C HIS A 106 3.81 12.90 4.44
N PHE A 107 2.88 13.07 5.37
CA PHE A 107 3.19 13.71 6.65
C PHE A 107 4.05 12.82 7.56
N THR A 108 3.94 11.50 7.45
CA THR A 108 4.74 10.57 8.24
C THR A 108 6.17 10.46 7.70
N LEU A 109 6.35 10.42 6.37
CA LEU A 109 7.64 10.27 5.69
C LEU A 109 7.70 11.17 4.45
N PRO A 110 7.94 12.50 4.62
CA PRO A 110 7.84 13.49 3.54
C PRO A 110 8.81 13.27 2.37
N GLU A 111 9.96 12.63 2.62
CA GLU A 111 10.98 12.35 1.62
C GLU A 111 10.63 11.18 0.68
N ALA A 112 9.69 10.32 1.05
CA ALA A 112 9.31 9.17 0.24
C ALA A 112 8.48 9.58 -0.99
N LYS A 113 8.70 8.89 -2.10
CA LYS A 113 7.77 8.91 -3.24
C LYS A 113 6.63 7.95 -2.96
N ILE A 114 5.42 8.32 -3.35
CA ILE A 114 4.20 7.53 -3.14
C ILE A 114 3.70 7.07 -4.50
N MET A 115 3.45 5.77 -4.65
CA MET A 115 2.80 5.22 -5.82
C MET A 115 1.44 4.66 -5.42
N ALA A 116 0.36 5.20 -5.98
CA ALA A 116 -1.00 4.70 -5.74
C ALA A 116 -1.41 3.74 -6.86
N ILE A 117 -1.75 2.52 -6.46
CA ILE A 117 -2.20 1.43 -7.35
C ILE A 117 -3.49 0.80 -6.82
N HIS A 118 -3.96 -0.26 -7.46
CA HIS A 118 -5.17 -0.99 -7.09
C HIS A 118 -6.40 -0.07 -7.05
N LEU A 119 -6.62 0.66 -8.12
CA LEU A 119 -7.70 1.64 -8.25
C LEU A 119 -8.91 1.03 -8.99
N GLU A 120 -9.54 1.77 -9.87
CA GLU A 120 -10.82 1.52 -10.53
C GLU A 120 -10.97 0.22 -11.35
N ALA A 121 -9.95 -0.63 -11.43
CA ALA A 121 -10.00 -1.88 -12.22
C ALA A 121 -10.98 -2.93 -11.68
N VAL A 122 -11.41 -2.80 -10.43
CA VAL A 122 -12.38 -3.69 -9.78
C VAL A 122 -13.58 -2.90 -9.25
N ASN A 123 -14.76 -3.51 -9.28
CA ASN A 123 -16.05 -2.87 -9.04
C ASN A 123 -16.31 -2.41 -7.58
N HIS A 124 -15.48 -2.82 -6.64
CA HIS A 124 -15.58 -2.42 -5.24
C HIS A 124 -14.54 -1.36 -4.82
N CYS A 125 -13.66 -0.96 -5.73
CA CYS A 125 -12.81 0.22 -5.57
C CYS A 125 -13.59 1.48 -5.92
N LEU A 126 -13.65 2.43 -4.99
CA LEU A 126 -14.51 3.62 -5.09
C LEU A 126 -13.75 4.89 -5.53
N VAL A 127 -12.43 4.84 -5.61
CA VAL A 127 -11.58 5.97 -6.01
C VAL A 127 -10.97 5.69 -7.38
N SER A 128 -11.20 6.62 -8.32
CA SER A 128 -10.60 6.59 -9.65
C SER A 128 -9.20 7.23 -9.67
N ARG A 129 -8.43 6.96 -10.73
CA ARG A 129 -7.13 7.62 -10.98
C ARG A 129 -7.28 9.13 -11.12
N GLU A 130 -8.37 9.60 -11.72
CA GLU A 130 -8.65 11.03 -11.89
C GLU A 130 -8.89 11.71 -10.55
N GLU A 131 -9.75 11.14 -9.70
CA GLU A 131 -9.99 11.64 -8.35
C GLU A 131 -8.72 11.65 -7.49
N MET A 132 -7.90 10.58 -7.60
CA MET A 132 -6.63 10.48 -6.88
C MET A 132 -5.64 11.58 -7.32
N ARG A 133 -5.55 11.85 -8.64
CA ARG A 133 -4.70 12.93 -9.18
C ARG A 133 -5.20 14.29 -8.74
N GLN A 134 -6.52 14.53 -8.82
CA GLN A 134 -7.09 15.80 -8.38
C GLN A 134 -6.84 16.03 -6.89
N TYR A 135 -7.01 14.98 -6.06
CA TYR A 135 -6.72 15.07 -4.63
C TYR A 135 -5.25 15.40 -4.35
N ALA A 136 -4.31 14.80 -5.08
CA ALA A 136 -2.89 15.10 -4.94
C ALA A 136 -2.54 16.54 -5.35
N LEU A 137 -3.20 17.08 -6.39
CA LEU A 137 -3.05 18.49 -6.81
C LEU A 137 -3.60 19.44 -5.77
N ASP A 138 -4.82 19.22 -5.29
CA ASP A 138 -5.50 20.08 -4.32
C ASP A 138 -4.73 20.18 -3.00
N ASN A 139 -4.04 19.12 -2.63
CA ASN A 139 -3.22 19.03 -1.41
C ASN A 139 -1.73 19.33 -1.64
N GLN A 140 -1.32 19.77 -2.84
CA GLN A 140 0.06 20.17 -3.17
C GLN A 140 1.10 19.06 -2.98
N ILE A 141 0.71 17.80 -3.16
CA ILE A 141 1.59 16.62 -3.07
C ILE A 141 1.79 15.91 -4.42
N ALA A 142 1.31 16.49 -5.52
CA ALA A 142 1.38 15.87 -6.85
C ALA A 142 2.81 15.55 -7.31
N GLU A 143 3.82 16.31 -6.86
CA GLU A 143 5.23 16.05 -7.21
C GLU A 143 5.83 14.80 -6.54
N VAL A 144 5.22 14.33 -5.46
CA VAL A 144 5.68 13.13 -4.74
C VAL A 144 4.79 11.93 -4.97
N VAL A 145 3.60 12.12 -5.56
CA VAL A 145 2.62 11.06 -5.84
C VAL A 145 2.64 10.67 -7.30
N CYS A 146 2.81 9.38 -7.58
CA CYS A 146 2.69 8.77 -8.90
C CYS A 146 1.44 7.89 -8.94
N ILE A 147 0.64 8.04 -10.00
CA ILE A 147 -0.59 7.26 -10.23
C ILE A 147 -0.49 6.68 -11.65
N PRO A 148 0.15 5.50 -11.81
CA PRO A 148 0.45 4.94 -13.13
C PRO A 148 -0.81 4.47 -13.86
N GLN A 149 -0.73 4.46 -15.19
CA GLN A 149 -1.70 3.79 -16.04
C GLN A 149 -1.47 2.27 -16.02
N ASP A 150 -2.46 1.50 -16.47
CA ASP A 150 -2.32 0.05 -16.58
C ASP A 150 -1.20 -0.28 -17.59
N GLY A 151 -0.24 -1.10 -17.16
CA GLY A 151 0.94 -1.47 -17.95
C GLY A 151 2.04 -0.41 -18.03
N GLU A 152 1.89 0.74 -17.37
CA GLU A 152 2.93 1.76 -17.32
C GLU A 152 4.12 1.30 -16.46
N THR A 153 5.32 1.56 -16.95
CA THR A 153 6.57 1.36 -16.20
C THR A 153 7.04 2.69 -15.62
N VAL A 154 7.25 2.71 -14.32
CA VAL A 154 7.79 3.88 -13.61
C VAL A 154 9.19 3.56 -13.10
N VAL A 155 10.14 4.48 -13.28
CA VAL A 155 11.52 4.37 -12.81
C VAL A 155 11.81 5.51 -11.83
N TYR A 156 12.43 5.17 -10.68
CA TYR A 156 12.78 6.12 -9.60
C TYR A 156 14.27 6.29 -9.41
#